data_369e1a4070262cb39d96b93505e18405
#
_entry.id   369e1a4070262cb39d96b93505e18405
#
_cell.length_a   1.000
_cell.length_b   1.000
_cell.length_c   1.000
_cell.angle_alpha   90.00
_cell.angle_beta   90.00
_cell.angle_gamma   90.00
#
_symmetry.space_group_name_H-M   'P 1'
#
loop_
_entity.id
_entity.type
_entity.pdbx_description
1 polymer ?
#
loop_
_entity_poly.entity_id
_entity_poly.type
_entity_poly.pdbx_seq_one_letter_code
_entity_poly.pdbx_strand_id
1 'polypeptide(L)'
;IKTFFCSNVCAAYNRNIFDMLGGFEKRAIFNEDMIYAGHAIEAGYRIAYEAQARVYHSHNYNCMQQLRRNFDLGVSQAQHPEVFSGVSSQSEGIQLVKKTAKHLSETGMRRQIPYLIMQSGFKYIGYQLGTHYKSLGQGMIEKCTSNRNYWKNQ
;
A
#
# COMPACT_ATOMS: atom_id res chain seq x y z
N ILE A 1 3.96 -1.71 18.63
CA ILE A 1 3.51 -1.15 17.34
C ILE A 1 2.50 -2.13 16.78
N LYS A 2 1.23 -1.70 16.69
CA LYS A 2 0.22 -2.50 15.98
C LYS A 2 0.57 -2.47 14.49
N THR A 3 0.88 -3.62 13.91
CA THR A 3 1.04 -3.75 12.47
C THR A 3 0.04 -4.79 11.97
N PHE A 4 -0.72 -4.43 10.96
CA PHE A 4 -1.62 -5.33 10.24
C PHE A 4 -0.99 -5.78 8.92
N PHE A 5 0.34 -5.75 8.83
CA PHE A 5 1.03 -6.06 7.58
C PHE A 5 0.76 -7.52 7.17
N CYS A 6 0.12 -7.67 6.05
CA CYS A 6 -0.08 -8.89 5.32
C CYS A 6 0.06 -8.60 3.83
N SER A 7 0.50 -9.55 3.04
CA SER A 7 0.62 -9.35 1.58
C SER A 7 0.21 -10.61 0.84
N ASN A 8 -0.76 -10.48 -0.05
CA ASN A 8 -1.23 -11.54 -0.94
C ASN A 8 -0.18 -12.04 -1.95
N VAL A 9 0.97 -11.39 -2.00
CA VAL A 9 2.11 -11.88 -2.80
C VAL A 9 2.55 -13.28 -2.36
N CYS A 10 2.54 -13.54 -1.04
CA CYS A 10 2.78 -14.87 -0.48
C CYS A 10 2.10 -14.96 0.89
N ALA A 11 0.85 -15.37 0.92
CA ALA A 11 0.08 -15.53 2.14
C ALA A 11 -0.73 -16.82 2.11
N ALA A 12 -0.88 -17.46 3.27
CA ALA A 12 -1.77 -18.57 3.48
C ALA A 12 -2.81 -18.19 4.53
N TYR A 13 -4.07 -18.52 4.27
CA TYR A 13 -5.19 -18.21 5.14
C TYR A 13 -5.85 -19.51 5.63
N ASN A 14 -6.16 -19.56 6.94
CA ASN A 14 -7.01 -20.63 7.44
C ASN A 14 -8.41 -20.46 6.86
N ARG A 15 -8.87 -21.45 6.08
CA ARG A 15 -10.12 -21.38 5.33
C ARG A 15 -11.33 -21.12 6.22
N ASN A 16 -11.43 -21.82 7.35
CA ASN A 16 -12.58 -21.69 8.24
C ASN A 16 -12.65 -20.30 8.86
N ILE A 17 -11.50 -19.72 9.26
CA ILE A 17 -11.42 -18.36 9.81
C ILE A 17 -11.74 -17.34 8.71
N PHE A 18 -11.21 -17.56 7.51
CA PHE A 18 -11.45 -16.68 6.37
C PHE A 18 -12.94 -16.58 6.03
N ASP A 19 -13.61 -17.71 5.94
CA ASP A 19 -15.05 -17.76 5.63
C ASP A 19 -15.89 -17.19 6.78
N MET A 20 -15.53 -17.46 8.05
CA MET A 20 -16.21 -16.93 9.24
C MET A 20 -16.11 -15.40 9.35
N LEU A 21 -14.98 -14.81 8.98
CA LEU A 21 -14.77 -13.37 8.98
C LEU A 21 -15.29 -12.67 7.72
N GLY A 22 -15.94 -13.40 6.79
CA GLY A 22 -16.53 -12.85 5.58
C GLY A 22 -15.58 -12.67 4.40
N GLY A 23 -14.33 -13.14 4.53
CA GLY A 23 -13.32 -13.07 3.48
C GLY A 23 -12.72 -11.67 3.26
N PHE A 24 -12.24 -11.41 2.06
CA PHE A 24 -11.74 -10.09 1.68
C PHE A 24 -12.87 -9.09 1.48
N GLU A 25 -12.59 -7.82 1.81
CA GLU A 25 -13.49 -6.71 1.52
C GLU A 25 -13.79 -6.63 0.00
N LYS A 26 -15.07 -6.80 -0.36
CA LYS A 26 -15.49 -6.88 -1.77
C LYS A 26 -15.33 -5.58 -2.54
N ARG A 27 -15.34 -4.46 -1.82
CA ARG A 27 -15.24 -3.10 -2.39
C ARG A 27 -13.95 -2.39 -1.97
N ALA A 28 -12.87 -3.11 -1.69
CA ALA A 28 -11.57 -2.50 -1.49
C ALA A 28 -10.96 -2.08 -2.83
N ILE A 29 -10.51 -0.83 -2.94
CA ILE A 29 -9.74 -0.37 -4.11
C ILE A 29 -8.30 -0.90 -4.05
N PHE A 30 -7.79 -1.13 -2.83
CA PHE A 30 -6.44 -1.58 -2.52
C PHE A 30 -6.39 -2.16 -1.10
N ASN A 31 -5.32 -2.89 -0.73
CA ASN A 31 -5.08 -3.40 0.63
C ASN A 31 -6.13 -4.38 1.18
N GLU A 32 -6.82 -5.12 0.35
CA GLU A 32 -7.80 -6.11 0.79
C GLU A 32 -7.19 -7.13 1.77
N ASP A 33 -5.91 -7.44 1.60
CA ASP A 33 -5.11 -8.31 2.47
C ASP A 33 -4.85 -7.69 3.85
N MET A 34 -4.48 -6.41 3.89
CA MET A 34 -4.23 -5.70 5.15
C MET A 34 -5.53 -5.40 5.90
N ILE A 35 -6.62 -5.10 5.20
CA ILE A 35 -7.95 -4.90 5.80
C ILE A 35 -8.41 -6.19 6.46
N TYR A 36 -8.34 -7.32 5.75
CA TYR A 36 -8.64 -8.62 6.32
C TYR A 36 -7.74 -8.95 7.51
N ALA A 37 -6.44 -8.69 7.41
CA ALA A 37 -5.49 -8.90 8.48
C ALA A 37 -5.83 -8.09 9.74
N GLY A 38 -6.26 -6.84 9.57
CA GLY A 38 -6.75 -5.98 10.66
C GLY A 38 -7.95 -6.60 11.36
N HIS A 39 -9.00 -6.97 10.61
CA HIS A 39 -10.19 -7.63 11.16
C HIS A 39 -9.86 -8.96 11.85
N ALA A 40 -8.93 -9.75 11.30
CA ALA A 40 -8.51 -11.00 11.93
C ALA A 40 -7.82 -10.77 13.28
N ILE A 41 -6.95 -9.76 13.38
CA ILE A 41 -6.28 -9.40 14.64
C ILE A 41 -7.27 -8.86 15.66
N GLU A 42 -8.23 -8.03 15.26
CA GLU A 42 -9.29 -7.52 16.13
C GLU A 42 -10.20 -8.65 16.64
N ALA A 43 -10.43 -9.68 15.83
CA ALA A 43 -11.14 -10.90 16.24
C ALA A 43 -10.31 -11.85 17.13
N GLY A 44 -9.08 -11.47 17.51
CA GLY A 44 -8.21 -12.24 18.41
C GLY A 44 -7.30 -13.26 17.71
N TYR A 45 -7.28 -13.29 16.39
CA TYR A 45 -6.36 -14.15 15.63
C TYR A 45 -4.97 -13.53 15.50
N ARG A 46 -4.01 -14.31 15.01
CA ARG A 46 -2.62 -13.90 14.86
C ARG A 46 -2.15 -14.05 13.42
N ILE A 47 -1.26 -13.16 13.00
CA ILE A 47 -0.51 -13.27 11.76
C ILE A 47 0.88 -13.80 12.11
N ALA A 48 1.31 -14.87 11.45
CA ALA A 48 2.65 -15.41 11.57
C ALA A 48 3.46 -15.02 10.33
N TYR A 49 4.68 -14.55 10.54
CA TYR A 49 5.65 -14.30 9.47
C TYR A 49 6.57 -15.51 9.34
N GLU A 50 6.57 -16.15 8.15
CA GLU A 50 7.42 -17.29 7.84
C GLU A 50 8.55 -16.86 6.89
N ALA A 51 9.75 -16.69 7.44
CA ALA A 51 10.92 -16.22 6.68
C ALA A 51 11.42 -17.20 5.62
N GLN A 52 11.06 -18.48 5.74
CA GLN A 52 11.43 -19.53 4.78
C GLN A 52 10.52 -19.53 3.54
N ALA A 53 9.31 -18.99 3.65
CA ALA A 53 8.38 -18.85 2.53
C ALA A 53 8.82 -17.69 1.62
N ARG A 54 9.63 -18.00 0.62
CA ARG A 54 10.22 -17.01 -0.28
C ARG A 54 9.62 -17.09 -1.67
N VAL A 55 9.28 -15.93 -2.23
CA VAL A 55 8.81 -15.77 -3.61
C VAL A 55 9.57 -14.65 -4.32
N TYR A 56 9.77 -14.82 -5.61
CA TYR A 56 10.28 -13.73 -6.46
C TYR A 56 9.11 -12.87 -6.91
N HIS A 57 9.12 -11.62 -6.49
CA HIS A 57 8.09 -10.66 -6.84
C HIS A 57 8.71 -9.30 -7.12
N SER A 58 8.51 -8.78 -8.32
CA SER A 58 8.98 -7.45 -8.70
C SER A 58 8.02 -6.75 -9.65
N HIS A 59 8.01 -5.44 -9.60
CA HIS A 59 7.27 -4.59 -10.50
C HIS A 59 8.14 -3.44 -10.99
N ASN A 60 8.26 -3.29 -12.30
CA ASN A 60 8.96 -2.18 -12.93
C ASN A 60 7.96 -1.06 -13.25
N TYR A 61 7.49 -0.36 -12.21
CA TYR A 61 6.58 0.75 -12.39
C TYR A 61 7.32 2.04 -12.77
N ASN A 62 6.80 2.75 -13.79
CA ASN A 62 7.20 4.12 -14.06
C ASN A 62 6.60 5.09 -13.02
N CYS A 63 7.04 6.36 -13.06
CA CYS A 63 6.59 7.37 -12.08
C CYS A 63 5.08 7.56 -12.02
N MET A 64 4.39 7.57 -13.18
CA MET A 64 2.93 7.71 -13.22
C MET A 64 2.21 6.48 -12.67
N GLN A 65 2.71 5.28 -12.93
CA GLN A 65 2.17 4.06 -12.34
C GLN A 65 2.36 4.05 -10.83
N GLN A 66 3.53 4.54 -10.33
CA GLN A 66 3.77 4.71 -8.91
C GLN A 66 2.80 5.72 -8.28
N LEU A 67 2.55 6.85 -8.93
CA LEU A 67 1.57 7.85 -8.47
C LEU A 67 0.19 7.22 -8.34
N ARG A 68 -0.29 6.57 -9.41
CA ARG A 68 -1.63 5.98 -9.44
C ARG A 68 -1.81 4.89 -8.41
N ARG A 69 -0.82 3.99 -8.26
CA ARG A 69 -0.86 2.93 -7.26
C ARG A 69 -0.89 3.49 -5.84
N ASN A 70 -0.10 4.53 -5.57
CA ASN A 70 -0.09 5.17 -4.25
C ASN A 70 -1.33 6.05 -4.02
N PHE A 71 -1.96 6.57 -5.07
CA PHE A 71 -3.28 7.19 -4.97
C PHE A 71 -4.32 6.18 -4.46
N ASP A 72 -4.42 5.02 -5.10
CA ASP A 72 -5.35 3.96 -4.69
C ASP A 72 -5.05 3.46 -3.27
N LEU A 73 -3.77 3.37 -2.89
CA LEU A 73 -3.33 3.09 -1.51
C LEU A 73 -3.85 4.14 -0.52
N GLY A 74 -3.69 5.43 -0.82
CA GLY A 74 -4.17 6.53 0.02
C GLY A 74 -5.68 6.53 0.16
N VAL A 75 -6.43 6.28 -0.94
CA VAL A 75 -7.88 6.13 -0.93
C VAL A 75 -8.30 4.99 0.00
N SER A 76 -7.69 3.80 -0.16
CA SER A 76 -7.99 2.63 0.67
C SER A 76 -7.78 2.92 2.15
N GLN A 77 -6.67 3.55 2.52
CA GLN A 77 -6.40 3.90 3.92
C GLN A 77 -7.37 4.95 4.47
N ALA A 78 -7.79 5.91 3.65
CA ALA A 78 -8.78 6.91 4.05
C ALA A 78 -10.21 6.35 4.18
N GLN A 79 -10.52 5.25 3.49
CA GLN A 79 -11.79 4.54 3.57
C GLN A 79 -11.87 3.58 4.77
N HIS A 80 -10.73 3.10 5.27
CA HIS A 80 -10.63 2.12 6.36
C HIS A 80 -9.80 2.66 7.54
N PRO A 81 -10.24 3.80 8.16
CA PRO A 81 -9.53 4.39 9.30
C PRO A 81 -9.47 3.45 10.51
N GLU A 82 -10.43 2.55 10.68
CA GLU A 82 -10.47 1.53 11.73
C GLU A 82 -9.23 0.63 11.71
N VAL A 83 -8.70 0.34 10.53
CA VAL A 83 -7.48 -0.47 10.34
C VAL A 83 -6.23 0.40 10.35
N PHE A 84 -6.25 1.55 9.67
CA PHE A 84 -5.04 2.30 9.31
C PHE A 84 -4.74 3.53 10.19
N SER A 85 -5.66 3.99 11.06
CA SER A 85 -5.45 5.22 11.86
C SER A 85 -4.25 5.16 12.82
N GLY A 86 -3.75 3.97 13.17
CA GLY A 86 -2.60 3.78 14.03
C GLY A 86 -1.27 3.49 13.30
N VAL A 87 -1.27 3.48 11.96
CA VAL A 87 -0.10 3.09 11.16
C VAL A 87 0.57 4.32 10.54
N SER A 88 1.74 4.70 11.08
CA SER A 88 2.54 5.79 10.53
C SER A 88 3.41 5.31 9.36
N SER A 89 2.82 5.26 8.15
CA SER A 89 3.54 4.83 6.95
C SER A 89 4.48 5.90 6.37
N GLN A 90 4.26 7.19 6.67
CA GLN A 90 5.03 8.30 6.05
C GLN A 90 6.44 8.43 6.61
N SER A 91 6.62 8.35 7.93
CA SER A 91 7.95 8.46 8.56
C SER A 91 8.87 7.31 8.15
N GLU A 92 8.33 6.10 8.04
CA GLU A 92 9.08 4.92 7.59
C GLU A 92 9.48 5.03 6.11
N GLY A 93 8.59 5.55 5.26
CA GLY A 93 8.88 5.81 3.85
C GLY A 93 10.05 6.79 3.67
N ILE A 94 10.06 7.91 4.39
CA ILE A 94 11.16 8.88 4.35
C ILE A 94 12.48 8.26 4.83
N GLN A 95 12.44 7.48 5.91
CA GLN A 95 13.65 6.79 6.41
C GLN A 95 14.18 5.79 5.39
N LEU A 96 13.30 5.04 4.72
CA LEU A 96 13.70 4.10 3.67
C LEU A 96 14.39 4.82 2.51
N VAL A 97 13.85 5.95 2.04
CA VAL A 97 14.47 6.75 0.98
C VAL A 97 15.85 7.23 1.39
N LYS A 98 16.01 7.74 2.62
CA LYS A 98 17.32 8.18 3.15
C LYS A 98 18.32 7.02 3.22
N LYS A 99 17.92 5.86 3.73
CA LYS A 99 18.78 4.66 3.80
C LYS A 99 19.18 4.18 2.40
N THR A 100 18.24 4.15 1.45
CA THR A 100 18.53 3.75 0.07
C THR A 100 19.47 4.74 -0.62
N ALA A 101 19.27 6.05 -0.45
CA ALA A 101 20.17 7.07 -1.00
C ALA A 101 21.59 6.95 -0.43
N LYS A 102 21.71 6.70 0.87
CA LYS A 102 23.01 6.44 1.52
C LYS A 102 23.69 5.21 0.91
N HIS A 103 22.99 4.10 0.80
CA HIS A 103 23.50 2.87 0.20
C HIS A 103 23.96 3.08 -1.25
N LEU A 104 23.15 3.76 -2.07
CA LEU A 104 23.55 4.10 -3.45
C LEU A 104 24.81 4.99 -3.50
N SER A 105 24.97 5.88 -2.54
CA SER A 105 26.19 6.71 -2.44
C SER A 105 27.42 5.90 -2.07
N GLU A 106 27.29 4.95 -1.13
CA GLU A 106 28.37 4.11 -0.64
C GLU A 106 28.81 3.04 -1.67
N THR A 107 27.86 2.57 -2.50
CA THR A 107 28.13 1.57 -3.55
C THR A 107 28.50 2.17 -4.91
N GLY A 108 28.76 3.48 -4.98
CA GLY A 108 29.17 4.15 -6.22
C GLY A 108 28.02 4.43 -7.21
N MET A 109 26.77 4.11 -6.86
CA MET A 109 25.61 4.26 -7.73
C MET A 109 24.89 5.62 -7.59
N ARG A 110 25.63 6.70 -7.29
CA ARG A 110 25.08 8.05 -7.03
C ARG A 110 24.20 8.59 -8.15
N ARG A 111 24.45 8.17 -9.39
CA ARG A 111 23.62 8.57 -10.56
C ARG A 111 22.16 8.11 -10.47
N GLN A 112 21.84 7.12 -9.63
CA GLN A 112 20.48 6.64 -9.42
C GLN A 112 19.70 7.45 -8.36
N ILE A 113 20.38 8.28 -7.55
CA ILE A 113 19.75 9.06 -6.49
C ILE A 113 18.66 10.02 -7.03
N PRO A 114 18.89 10.80 -8.12
CA PRO A 114 17.84 11.65 -8.69
C PRO A 114 16.58 10.85 -9.09
N TYR A 115 16.75 9.68 -9.67
CA TYR A 115 15.65 8.81 -10.04
C TYR A 115 14.90 8.27 -8.80
N LEU A 116 15.61 7.87 -7.74
CA LEU A 116 15.03 7.48 -6.46
C LEU A 116 14.18 8.60 -5.87
N ILE A 117 14.69 9.85 -5.86
CA ILE A 117 13.97 11.01 -5.34
C ILE A 117 12.71 11.28 -6.17
N MET A 118 12.82 11.27 -7.49
CA MET A 118 11.69 11.46 -8.40
C MET A 118 10.61 10.40 -8.17
N GLN A 119 10.96 9.12 -8.17
CA GLN A 119 10.04 8.02 -7.90
C GLN A 119 9.34 8.17 -6.54
N SER A 120 10.10 8.53 -5.51
CA SER A 120 9.58 8.73 -4.15
C SER A 120 8.64 9.93 -4.07
N GLY A 121 8.94 11.01 -4.81
CA GLY A 121 8.08 12.18 -4.95
C GLY A 121 6.72 11.82 -5.57
N PHE A 122 6.72 11.05 -6.66
CA PHE A 122 5.48 10.58 -7.30
C PHE A 122 4.65 9.67 -6.38
N LYS A 123 5.30 8.79 -5.61
CA LYS A 123 4.61 7.97 -4.57
C LYS A 123 3.96 8.85 -3.52
N TYR A 124 4.70 9.82 -2.99
CA TYR A 124 4.22 10.72 -1.95
C TYR A 124 3.04 11.57 -2.44
N ILE A 125 3.15 12.19 -3.63
CA ILE A 125 2.08 12.99 -4.24
C ILE A 125 0.84 12.11 -4.45
N GLY A 126 0.99 10.93 -5.03
CA GLY A 126 -0.11 9.99 -5.22
C GLY A 126 -0.82 9.68 -3.90
N TYR A 127 -0.07 9.32 -2.87
CA TYR A 127 -0.61 9.02 -1.55
C TYR A 127 -1.38 10.20 -0.95
N GLN A 128 -0.80 11.42 -0.98
CA GLN A 128 -1.48 12.60 -0.46
C GLN A 128 -2.77 12.92 -1.21
N LEU A 129 -2.77 12.83 -2.53
CA LEU A 129 -3.99 13.00 -3.32
C LEU A 129 -5.04 11.93 -2.97
N GLY A 130 -4.60 10.68 -2.77
CA GLY A 130 -5.47 9.58 -2.40
C GLY A 130 -6.11 9.75 -1.01
N THR A 131 -5.35 10.17 -0.01
CA THR A 131 -5.90 10.41 1.35
C THR A 131 -6.92 11.56 1.36
N HIS A 132 -6.83 12.50 0.42
CA HIS A 132 -7.74 13.64 0.29
C HIS A 132 -8.71 13.48 -0.90
N TYR A 133 -8.95 12.26 -1.39
CA TYR A 133 -9.74 12.02 -2.60
C TYR A 133 -11.13 12.64 -2.58
N LYS A 134 -11.76 12.77 -1.41
CA LYS A 134 -13.09 13.38 -1.26
C LYS A 134 -13.15 14.86 -1.68
N SER A 135 -12.01 15.56 -1.65
CA SER A 135 -11.91 16.96 -2.09
C SER A 135 -11.58 17.09 -3.59
N LEU A 136 -11.37 15.97 -4.29
CA LEU A 136 -11.01 15.97 -5.71
C LEU A 136 -12.26 15.81 -6.59
N GLY A 137 -12.28 16.52 -7.71
CA GLY A 137 -13.31 16.27 -8.74
C GLY A 137 -13.08 14.94 -9.47
N GLN A 138 -14.18 14.35 -9.98
CA GLN A 138 -14.19 13.04 -10.67
C GLN A 138 -13.10 12.91 -11.75
N GLY A 139 -12.92 13.94 -12.58
CA GLY A 139 -11.90 13.91 -13.65
C GLY A 139 -10.46 13.83 -13.12
N MET A 140 -10.17 14.34 -11.92
CA MET A 140 -8.87 14.21 -11.27
C MET A 140 -8.69 12.79 -10.72
N ILE A 141 -9.71 12.25 -10.07
CA ILE A 141 -9.72 10.87 -9.55
C ILE A 141 -9.43 9.89 -10.69
N GLU A 142 -10.12 10.01 -11.83
CA GLU A 142 -9.93 9.12 -12.99
C GLU A 142 -8.51 9.18 -13.59
N LYS A 143 -7.83 10.32 -13.49
CA LYS A 143 -6.44 10.47 -13.94
C LYS A 143 -5.44 9.86 -12.93
N CYS A 144 -5.78 9.93 -11.64
CA CYS A 144 -4.89 9.51 -10.57
C CYS A 144 -5.05 8.04 -10.16
N THR A 145 -6.18 7.38 -10.46
CA THR A 145 -6.41 5.98 -10.09
C THR A 145 -5.79 5.00 -11.09
N SER A 146 -5.36 3.83 -10.60
CA SER A 146 -5.06 2.65 -11.41
C SER A 146 -6.32 1.85 -11.73
N ASN A 147 -7.36 1.95 -10.90
CA ASN A 147 -8.58 1.15 -11.00
C ASN A 147 -9.81 2.02 -11.32
N ARG A 148 -9.94 2.42 -12.59
CA ARG A 148 -11.08 3.24 -13.06
C ARG A 148 -12.43 2.54 -12.88
N ASN A 149 -12.47 1.21 -12.94
CA ASN A 149 -13.74 0.47 -12.81
C ASN A 149 -14.30 0.54 -11.38
N TYR A 150 -13.45 0.67 -10.38
CA TYR A 150 -13.87 0.88 -9.00
C TYR A 150 -14.77 2.12 -8.86
N TRP A 151 -14.42 3.22 -9.55
CA TRP A 151 -15.09 4.50 -9.47
C TRP A 151 -16.37 4.62 -10.31
N LYS A 152 -16.58 3.72 -11.29
CA LYS A 152 -17.79 3.73 -12.11
C LYS A 152 -19.02 3.17 -11.40
N ASN A 153 -18.83 2.46 -10.30
CA ASN A 153 -19.86 1.73 -9.57
C ASN A 153 -20.09 2.32 -8.16
N GLN A 154 -19.71 3.58 -7.96
CA GLN A 154 -19.97 4.34 -6.73
C GLN A 154 -21.15 5.29 -6.87
#